data_baf0d6d4a2c21043aa74af9d8a5d3c54
#
_entry.id   baf0d6d4a2c21043aa74af9d8a5d3c54
#
_cell.length_a   1.000
_cell.length_b   1.000
_cell.length_c   1.000
_cell.angle_alpha   90.00
_cell.angle_beta   90.00
_cell.angle_gamma   90.00
#
_symmetry.space_group_name_H-M   'P 1'
#
loop_
_entity.id
_entity.type
_entity.pdbx_description
1 polymer ?
#
loop_
_entity_poly.entity_id
_entity_poly.type
_entity_poly.pdbx_seq_one_letter_code
_entity_poly.pdbx_strand_id
1 'polypeptide(L)'
;MKFTVAIIGTGNVAWHLSSALENAGHEITEIYGRNIQNARQLAARLYATEVQDHLDFTESNANLFIIAVSDHAIAQIAEAVLLPEGSILVHTSGTMPLDILSYSSADFTGILYPLQGFSKKKEIPFEEVPFLLEAEDKDTLRNLKKLCKSLKAPSYEIRSKDRRTIHVAAVFAANFTNHMVFLAESIMQRQGLPFNILKPLIIEQMNKALQIGACEAQTGPASRNDINTLENHHDYLSYNEQLAEIYRIISQDIIDGQQF
;
A
#
# COMPACT_ATOMS: atom_id res chain seq x y z
N MET A 1 11.64 2.46 -23.23
CA MET A 1 12.69 3.23 -22.50
C MET A 1 13.13 2.36 -21.35
N LYS A 2 14.43 2.16 -21.16
CA LYS A 2 15.00 1.43 -20.03
C LYS A 2 15.40 2.46 -18.96
N PHE A 3 15.04 2.22 -17.71
CA PHE A 3 15.53 3.00 -16.57
C PHE A 3 16.63 2.23 -15.86
N THR A 4 17.58 2.99 -15.33
CA THR A 4 18.56 2.55 -14.35
C THR A 4 18.11 3.07 -13.00
N VAL A 5 17.84 2.18 -12.06
CA VAL A 5 17.05 2.48 -10.86
C VAL A 5 17.86 2.20 -9.60
N ALA A 6 17.88 3.15 -8.68
CA ALA A 6 18.31 2.96 -7.30
C ALA A 6 17.08 2.92 -6.37
N ILE A 7 17.06 1.97 -5.44
CA ILE A 7 15.96 1.81 -4.48
C ILE A 7 16.43 2.20 -3.09
N ILE A 8 15.77 3.17 -2.49
CA ILE A 8 16.04 3.64 -1.12
C ILE A 8 14.96 3.07 -0.21
N GLY A 9 15.29 1.95 0.45
CA GLY A 9 14.37 1.22 1.33
C GLY A 9 14.38 -0.28 1.07
N THR A 10 13.95 -1.07 2.06
CA THR A 10 13.95 -2.55 2.02
C THR A 10 12.62 -3.14 2.52
N GLY A 11 11.58 -2.30 2.51
CA GLY A 11 10.21 -2.67 2.92
C GLY A 11 9.48 -3.53 1.90
N ASN A 12 8.20 -3.78 2.14
CA ASN A 12 7.36 -4.61 1.25
C ASN A 12 7.25 -4.03 -0.17
N VAL A 13 7.11 -2.70 -0.31
CA VAL A 13 7.06 -2.04 -1.63
C VAL A 13 8.37 -2.25 -2.37
N ALA A 14 9.52 -1.93 -1.75
CA ALA A 14 10.84 -2.13 -2.34
C ALA A 14 11.05 -3.58 -2.77
N TRP A 15 10.63 -4.54 -1.93
CA TRP A 15 10.76 -5.98 -2.17
C TRP A 15 10.07 -6.45 -3.45
N HIS A 16 8.86 -5.97 -3.70
CA HIS A 16 8.10 -6.37 -4.89
C HIS A 16 8.45 -5.53 -6.11
N LEU A 17 8.56 -4.22 -5.93
CA LEU A 17 8.78 -3.29 -7.04
C LEU A 17 10.15 -3.49 -7.70
N SER A 18 11.22 -3.74 -6.94
CA SER A 18 12.56 -3.98 -7.50
C SER A 18 12.57 -5.18 -8.45
N SER A 19 12.04 -6.32 -8.01
CA SER A 19 11.97 -7.53 -8.85
C SER A 19 11.05 -7.34 -10.06
N ALA A 20 9.93 -6.63 -9.91
CA ALA A 20 9.02 -6.35 -11.02
C ALA A 20 9.66 -5.45 -12.08
N LEU A 21 10.39 -4.42 -11.66
CA LEU A 21 11.13 -3.51 -12.54
C LEU A 21 12.24 -4.26 -13.30
N GLU A 22 13.01 -5.11 -12.62
CA GLU A 22 14.03 -5.93 -13.25
C GLU A 22 13.44 -6.88 -14.29
N ASN A 23 12.34 -7.58 -13.94
CA ASN A 23 11.61 -8.47 -14.86
C ASN A 23 11.01 -7.72 -16.06
N ALA A 24 10.69 -6.43 -15.91
CA ALA A 24 10.24 -5.57 -16.99
C ALA A 24 11.40 -5.03 -17.88
N GLY A 25 12.65 -5.42 -17.60
CA GLY A 25 13.84 -5.07 -18.38
C GLY A 25 14.54 -3.77 -17.94
N HIS A 26 14.18 -3.22 -16.77
CA HIS A 26 14.93 -2.14 -16.13
C HIS A 26 16.16 -2.71 -15.41
N GLU A 27 17.06 -1.84 -14.99
CA GLU A 27 18.27 -2.22 -14.27
C GLU A 27 18.20 -1.67 -12.85
N ILE A 28 18.30 -2.53 -11.86
CA ILE A 28 18.38 -2.12 -10.45
C ILE A 28 19.86 -2.12 -10.08
N THR A 29 20.46 -0.94 -10.04
CA THR A 29 21.90 -0.81 -9.80
C THR A 29 22.23 -0.79 -8.32
N GLU A 30 21.39 -0.16 -7.49
CA GLU A 30 21.72 0.06 -6.09
C GLU A 30 20.50 -0.09 -5.20
N ILE A 31 20.75 -0.61 -4.00
CA ILE A 31 19.76 -0.64 -2.91
C ILE A 31 20.40 -0.04 -1.67
N TYR A 32 19.78 1.01 -1.15
CA TYR A 32 20.07 1.52 0.17
C TYR A 32 19.08 1.01 1.20
N GLY A 33 19.59 0.64 2.36
CA GLY A 33 18.75 0.30 3.52
C GLY A 33 19.46 0.58 4.82
N ARG A 34 18.79 1.29 5.75
CA ARG A 34 19.33 1.55 7.10
C ARG A 34 19.83 0.27 7.81
N ASN A 35 19.18 -0.86 7.56
CA ASN A 35 19.66 -2.17 7.94
C ASN A 35 20.30 -2.83 6.72
N ILE A 36 21.64 -2.89 6.72
CA ILE A 36 22.44 -3.44 5.63
C ILE A 36 22.13 -4.91 5.33
N GLN A 37 21.70 -5.69 6.32
CA GLN A 37 21.35 -7.10 6.12
C GLN A 37 20.05 -7.22 5.29
N ASN A 38 19.08 -6.35 5.56
CA ASN A 38 17.85 -6.31 4.77
C ASN A 38 18.12 -5.86 3.33
N ALA A 39 19.06 -4.91 3.14
CA ALA A 39 19.48 -4.49 1.80
C ALA A 39 20.16 -5.62 1.05
N ARG A 40 21.08 -6.36 1.69
CA ARG A 40 21.72 -7.55 1.11
C ARG A 40 20.72 -8.65 0.76
N GLN A 41 19.72 -8.90 1.61
CA GLN A 41 18.66 -9.87 1.31
C GLN A 41 17.84 -9.48 0.09
N LEU A 42 17.57 -8.19 -0.09
CA LEU A 42 16.84 -7.70 -1.26
C LEU A 42 17.72 -7.77 -2.51
N ALA A 43 18.95 -7.28 -2.44
CA ALA A 43 19.92 -7.31 -3.56
C ALA A 43 20.22 -8.74 -4.04
N ALA A 44 20.30 -9.72 -3.14
CA ALA A 44 20.53 -11.12 -3.49
C ALA A 44 19.44 -11.75 -4.38
N ARG A 45 18.30 -11.10 -4.57
CA ARG A 45 17.20 -11.52 -5.45
C ARG A 45 17.30 -10.92 -6.86
N LEU A 46 18.21 -9.98 -7.07
CA LEU A 46 18.35 -9.16 -8.25
C LEU A 46 19.70 -9.45 -8.93
N TYR A 47 19.79 -9.08 -10.19
CA TYR A 47 21.00 -9.27 -10.97
C TYR A 47 21.91 -8.06 -10.84
N ALA A 48 23.17 -8.29 -10.40
CA ALA A 48 24.25 -7.28 -10.36
C ALA A 48 23.90 -5.99 -9.60
N THR A 49 23.11 -6.07 -8.51
CA THR A 49 22.72 -4.93 -7.70
C THR A 49 23.68 -4.72 -6.54
N GLU A 50 24.19 -3.50 -6.41
CA GLU A 50 25.08 -3.12 -5.31
C GLU A 50 24.26 -2.69 -4.06
N VAL A 51 24.87 -2.85 -2.89
CA VAL A 51 24.26 -2.45 -1.62
C VAL A 51 24.99 -1.23 -1.09
N GLN A 52 24.21 -0.14 -0.88
CA GLN A 52 24.72 1.10 -0.34
C GLN A 52 24.38 1.20 1.17
N ASP A 53 25.33 1.72 1.95
CA ASP A 53 25.16 2.02 3.39
C ASP A 53 25.11 3.54 3.69
N HIS A 54 25.21 4.36 2.65
CA HIS A 54 25.13 5.82 2.68
C HIS A 54 24.12 6.34 1.65
N LEU A 55 23.76 7.63 1.75
CA LEU A 55 22.81 8.33 0.86
C LEU A 55 23.51 9.21 -0.18
N ASP A 56 24.80 9.05 -0.39
CA ASP A 56 25.56 9.72 -1.43
C ASP A 56 25.56 8.84 -2.69
N PHE A 57 24.81 9.26 -3.70
CA PHE A 57 24.68 8.63 -5.01
C PHE A 57 25.25 9.50 -6.15
N THR A 58 26.09 10.49 -5.83
CA THR A 58 26.60 11.43 -6.84
C THR A 58 27.34 10.76 -7.98
N GLU A 59 27.98 9.61 -7.74
CA GLU A 59 28.68 8.78 -8.75
C GLU A 59 27.81 7.67 -9.33
N SER A 60 26.51 7.61 -8.96
CA SER A 60 25.60 6.56 -9.44
C SER A 60 25.24 6.74 -10.91
N ASN A 61 25.10 5.62 -11.62
CA ASN A 61 24.58 5.58 -12.99
C ASN A 61 23.03 5.53 -13.04
N ALA A 62 22.36 5.53 -11.88
CA ALA A 62 20.91 5.54 -11.83
C ALA A 62 20.34 6.88 -12.30
N ASN A 63 19.23 6.82 -13.03
CA ASN A 63 18.49 8.00 -13.47
C ASN A 63 17.10 8.11 -12.81
N LEU A 64 16.71 7.08 -12.05
CA LEU A 64 15.48 7.06 -11.25
C LEU A 64 15.79 6.54 -9.84
N PHE A 65 15.48 7.35 -8.84
CA PHE A 65 15.66 7.03 -7.42
C PHE A 65 14.29 6.89 -6.77
N ILE A 66 14.03 5.73 -6.13
CA ILE A 66 12.73 5.41 -5.56
C ILE A 66 12.84 5.29 -4.05
N ILE A 67 12.28 6.26 -3.31
CA ILE A 67 12.16 6.21 -1.85
C ILE A 67 10.97 5.30 -1.49
N ALA A 68 11.27 4.11 -0.98
CA ALA A 68 10.31 3.10 -0.55
C ALA A 68 10.50 2.74 0.93
N VAL A 69 10.42 3.74 1.78
CA VAL A 69 10.53 3.66 3.24
C VAL A 69 9.20 4.01 3.92
N SER A 70 9.16 3.98 5.25
CA SER A 70 8.02 4.48 6.02
C SER A 70 7.86 5.99 5.88
N ASP A 71 6.61 6.48 5.89
CA ASP A 71 6.27 7.88 5.64
C ASP A 71 7.08 8.87 6.48
N HIS A 72 7.28 8.59 7.78
CA HIS A 72 8.04 9.45 8.68
C HIS A 72 9.53 9.60 8.32
N ALA A 73 10.08 8.71 7.50
CA ALA A 73 11.49 8.75 7.10
C ALA A 73 11.71 9.46 5.76
N ILE A 74 10.66 9.75 4.98
CA ILE A 74 10.78 10.30 3.61
C ILE A 74 11.46 11.66 3.63
N ALA A 75 11.02 12.58 4.50
CA ALA A 75 11.59 13.94 4.58
C ALA A 75 13.08 13.91 4.88
N GLN A 76 13.49 13.17 5.91
CA GLN A 76 14.89 13.04 6.30
C GLN A 76 15.76 12.47 5.19
N ILE A 77 15.25 11.48 4.45
CA ILE A 77 15.97 10.89 3.33
C ILE A 77 16.05 11.88 2.17
N ALA A 78 14.95 12.57 1.84
CA ALA A 78 14.93 13.57 0.77
C ALA A 78 15.95 14.69 1.00
N GLU A 79 16.09 15.18 2.24
CA GLU A 79 17.07 16.19 2.63
C GLU A 79 18.52 15.69 2.61
N ALA A 80 18.74 14.41 2.90
CA ALA A 80 20.07 13.83 3.07
C ALA A 80 20.66 13.20 1.80
N VAL A 81 19.79 12.83 0.84
CA VAL A 81 20.24 12.14 -0.37
C VAL A 81 20.96 13.09 -1.32
N LEU A 82 22.15 12.68 -1.78
CA LEU A 82 22.91 13.38 -2.83
C LEU A 82 22.80 12.60 -4.12
N LEU A 83 22.33 13.25 -5.18
CA LEU A 83 21.98 12.59 -6.44
C LEU A 83 22.79 13.20 -7.61
N PRO A 84 23.06 12.42 -8.68
CA PRO A 84 23.68 12.95 -9.89
C PRO A 84 22.72 13.90 -10.62
N GLU A 85 23.29 14.80 -11.45
CA GLU A 85 22.55 15.71 -12.29
C GLU A 85 21.59 14.98 -13.25
N GLY A 86 20.41 15.51 -13.47
CA GLY A 86 19.36 14.93 -14.32
C GLY A 86 18.53 13.83 -13.63
N SER A 87 18.72 13.62 -12.34
CA SER A 87 18.02 12.57 -11.59
C SER A 87 16.55 12.86 -11.38
N ILE A 88 15.75 11.80 -11.48
CA ILE A 88 14.35 11.77 -11.05
C ILE A 88 14.29 11.10 -9.67
N LEU A 89 13.77 11.80 -8.66
CA LEU A 89 13.48 11.26 -7.33
C LEU A 89 11.98 11.10 -7.13
N VAL A 90 11.55 9.92 -6.73
CA VAL A 90 10.15 9.66 -6.41
C VAL A 90 9.99 9.00 -5.04
N HIS A 91 8.86 9.22 -4.40
CA HIS A 91 8.47 8.42 -3.24
C HIS A 91 7.23 7.56 -3.52
N THR A 92 7.03 6.52 -2.70
CA THR A 92 5.94 5.55 -2.84
C THR A 92 4.86 5.67 -1.77
N SER A 93 4.74 6.82 -1.10
CA SER A 93 3.74 7.04 -0.04
C SER A 93 2.36 7.40 -0.61
N GLY A 94 1.31 6.84 0.00
CA GLY A 94 -0.07 7.20 -0.26
C GLY A 94 -0.52 8.50 0.42
N THR A 95 0.20 8.96 1.46
CA THR A 95 -0.21 10.10 2.30
C THR A 95 0.67 11.32 2.18
N MET A 96 2.00 11.13 1.98
CA MET A 96 2.94 12.24 1.95
C MET A 96 2.80 13.05 0.66
N PRO A 97 2.79 14.39 0.73
CA PRO A 97 2.63 15.24 -0.44
C PRO A 97 3.92 15.29 -1.28
N LEU A 98 3.80 15.75 -2.53
CA LEU A 98 4.92 15.84 -3.45
C LEU A 98 6.01 16.82 -2.96
N ASP A 99 5.60 17.93 -2.36
CA ASP A 99 6.49 19.00 -1.89
C ASP A 99 7.48 18.56 -0.78
N ILE A 100 7.26 17.39 -0.16
CA ILE A 100 8.24 16.82 0.77
C ILE A 100 9.59 16.54 0.10
N LEU A 101 9.62 16.41 -1.22
CA LEU A 101 10.84 16.20 -1.99
C LEU A 101 11.54 17.52 -2.42
N SER A 102 10.94 18.69 -2.16
CA SER A 102 11.46 20.00 -2.63
C SER A 102 12.84 20.36 -2.05
N TYR A 103 13.24 19.74 -0.96
CA TYR A 103 14.54 19.97 -0.32
C TYR A 103 15.61 18.95 -0.74
N SER A 104 15.29 18.06 -1.67
CA SER A 104 16.26 17.09 -2.20
C SER A 104 17.19 17.73 -3.24
N SER A 105 18.29 17.04 -3.54
CA SER A 105 19.21 17.41 -4.62
C SER A 105 18.74 16.99 -6.01
N ALA A 106 17.54 16.42 -6.14
CA ALA A 106 17.00 15.95 -7.42
C ALA A 106 16.56 17.11 -8.31
N ASP A 107 16.84 17.01 -9.63
CA ASP A 107 16.34 17.98 -10.61
C ASP A 107 14.85 17.80 -10.91
N PHE A 108 14.35 16.56 -10.76
CA PHE A 108 12.97 16.21 -11.07
C PHE A 108 12.37 15.38 -9.95
N THR A 109 11.14 15.72 -9.54
CA THR A 109 10.46 15.04 -8.44
C THR A 109 9.10 14.51 -8.85
N GLY A 110 8.72 13.40 -8.19
CA GLY A 110 7.44 12.77 -8.47
C GLY A 110 6.98 11.79 -7.39
N ILE A 111 5.81 11.25 -7.61
CA ILE A 111 5.19 10.21 -6.79
C ILE A 111 4.88 9.01 -7.66
N LEU A 112 5.29 7.85 -7.17
CA LEU A 112 5.04 6.55 -7.77
C LEU A 112 4.39 5.66 -6.71
N TYR A 113 3.10 5.88 -6.41
CA TYR A 113 2.41 5.16 -5.35
C TYR A 113 1.65 3.94 -5.89
N PRO A 114 2.11 2.71 -5.62
CA PRO A 114 1.37 1.50 -5.94
C PRO A 114 0.26 1.27 -4.91
N LEU A 115 -1.00 1.30 -5.35
CA LEU A 115 -2.16 1.11 -4.48
C LEU A 115 -2.40 -0.39 -4.21
N GLN A 116 -1.64 -0.93 -3.26
CA GLN A 116 -1.71 -2.35 -2.91
C GLN A 116 -1.19 -2.61 -1.50
N GLY A 117 -1.79 -3.60 -0.83
CA GLY A 117 -1.31 -4.16 0.44
C GLY A 117 -0.21 -5.21 0.23
N PHE A 118 1.03 -4.80 0.09
CA PHE A 118 2.15 -5.70 -0.14
C PHE A 118 2.55 -6.49 1.11
N SER A 119 2.86 -7.77 0.90
CA SER A 119 3.47 -8.65 1.90
C SER A 119 4.53 -9.51 1.25
N LYS A 120 5.72 -9.62 1.84
CA LYS A 120 6.82 -10.46 1.33
C LYS A 120 6.43 -11.95 1.20
N LYS A 121 5.33 -12.37 1.84
CA LYS A 121 4.84 -13.76 1.84
C LYS A 121 4.00 -14.12 0.61
N LYS A 122 3.55 -13.14 -0.17
CA LYS A 122 2.67 -13.36 -1.33
C LYS A 122 3.13 -12.46 -2.47
N GLU A 123 3.44 -13.08 -3.61
CA GLU A 123 3.69 -12.36 -4.85
C GLU A 123 2.38 -11.79 -5.41
N ILE A 124 2.47 -10.61 -6.00
CA ILE A 124 1.33 -9.89 -6.58
C ILE A 124 1.75 -9.48 -7.99
N PRO A 125 0.97 -9.86 -9.03
CA PRO A 125 1.22 -9.41 -10.40
C PRO A 125 0.94 -7.90 -10.49
N PHE A 126 1.89 -7.14 -11.04
CA PHE A 126 1.77 -5.69 -11.13
C PHE A 126 0.72 -5.24 -12.16
N GLU A 127 0.32 -6.11 -13.07
CA GLU A 127 -0.80 -5.88 -13.99
C GLU A 127 -2.12 -5.55 -13.26
N GLU A 128 -2.26 -6.00 -12.01
CA GLU A 128 -3.44 -5.77 -11.16
C GLU A 128 -3.24 -4.64 -10.15
N VAL A 129 -2.06 -3.98 -10.14
CA VAL A 129 -1.71 -2.94 -9.17
C VAL A 129 -1.86 -1.55 -9.79
N PRO A 130 -2.88 -0.76 -9.42
CA PRO A 130 -2.97 0.63 -9.87
C PRO A 130 -1.84 1.47 -9.28
N PHE A 131 -1.21 2.28 -10.14
CA PHE A 131 -0.26 3.31 -9.69
C PHE A 131 -0.92 4.68 -9.71
N LEU A 132 -0.81 5.41 -8.61
CA LEU A 132 -1.20 6.81 -8.55
C LEU A 132 0.06 7.66 -8.70
N LEU A 133 0.07 8.50 -9.74
CA LEU A 133 1.21 9.27 -10.18
C LEU A 133 0.98 10.75 -9.99
N GLU A 134 2.02 11.45 -9.55
CA GLU A 134 2.10 12.90 -9.51
C GLU A 134 3.55 13.31 -9.85
N ALA A 135 3.75 14.46 -10.51
CA ALA A 135 5.07 15.00 -10.77
C ALA A 135 4.97 16.53 -10.93
N GLU A 136 6.08 17.22 -10.69
CA GLU A 136 6.15 18.68 -10.85
C GLU A 136 6.05 19.09 -12.32
N ASP A 137 6.59 18.28 -13.23
CA ASP A 137 6.61 18.56 -14.65
C ASP A 137 6.01 17.43 -15.50
N LYS A 138 5.65 17.76 -16.74
CA LYS A 138 4.98 16.84 -17.67
C LYS A 138 5.90 15.73 -18.20
N ASP A 139 7.19 15.98 -18.28
CA ASP A 139 8.14 15.01 -18.84
C ASP A 139 8.45 13.93 -17.81
N THR A 140 8.62 14.30 -16.56
CA THR A 140 8.72 13.37 -15.43
C THR A 140 7.45 12.53 -15.32
N LEU A 141 6.26 13.13 -15.35
CA LEU A 141 5.01 12.38 -15.34
C LEU A 141 4.91 11.40 -16.51
N ARG A 142 5.32 11.82 -17.71
CA ARG A 142 5.36 10.94 -18.90
C ARG A 142 6.32 9.76 -18.70
N ASN A 143 7.46 9.98 -18.08
CA ASN A 143 8.45 8.95 -17.78
C ASN A 143 7.89 7.94 -16.76
N LEU A 144 7.22 8.41 -15.69
CA LEU A 144 6.54 7.53 -14.72
C LEU A 144 5.41 6.71 -15.38
N LYS A 145 4.62 7.30 -16.28
CA LYS A 145 3.62 6.56 -17.07
C LYS A 145 4.25 5.46 -17.95
N LYS A 146 5.43 5.73 -18.57
CA LYS A 146 6.16 4.71 -19.34
C LYS A 146 6.67 3.58 -18.45
N LEU A 147 7.13 3.91 -17.22
CA LEU A 147 7.56 2.92 -16.23
C LEU A 147 6.39 1.98 -15.87
N CYS A 148 5.22 2.53 -15.54
CA CYS A 148 4.02 1.74 -15.24
C CYS A 148 3.60 0.87 -16.44
N LYS A 149 3.67 1.42 -17.66
CA LYS A 149 3.38 0.66 -18.90
C LYS A 149 4.32 -0.53 -19.08
N SER A 150 5.61 -0.42 -18.72
CA SER A 150 6.55 -1.55 -18.79
C SER A 150 6.21 -2.67 -17.81
N LEU A 151 5.61 -2.32 -16.65
CA LEU A 151 5.05 -3.24 -15.67
C LEU A 151 3.67 -3.80 -16.08
N LYS A 152 3.11 -3.34 -17.21
CA LYS A 152 1.71 -3.55 -17.64
C LYS A 152 0.68 -3.09 -16.59
N ALA A 153 1.09 -2.23 -15.67
CA ALA A 153 0.28 -1.74 -14.56
C ALA A 153 -0.61 -0.56 -15.00
N PRO A 154 -1.88 -0.52 -14.59
CA PRO A 154 -2.72 0.66 -14.79
C PRO A 154 -2.16 1.84 -13.99
N SER A 155 -2.22 3.04 -14.57
CA SER A 155 -1.73 4.25 -13.90
C SER A 155 -2.67 5.42 -14.04
N TYR A 156 -2.81 6.20 -12.98
CA TYR A 156 -3.71 7.32 -12.86
C TYR A 156 -2.93 8.54 -12.38
N GLU A 157 -3.16 9.69 -13.01
CA GLU A 157 -2.64 10.97 -12.57
C GLU A 157 -3.53 11.51 -11.46
N ILE A 158 -3.01 11.55 -10.23
CA ILE A 158 -3.79 11.88 -9.03
C ILE A 158 -2.97 12.84 -8.16
N ARG A 159 -3.54 14.00 -7.84
CA ARG A 159 -2.91 14.99 -6.97
C ARG A 159 -2.83 14.51 -5.52
N SER A 160 -1.87 15.03 -4.77
CA SER A 160 -1.59 14.66 -3.38
C SER A 160 -2.83 14.66 -2.48
N LYS A 161 -3.71 15.66 -2.60
CA LYS A 161 -4.96 15.74 -1.83
C LYS A 161 -5.87 14.52 -2.11
N ASP A 162 -6.08 14.22 -3.38
CA ASP A 162 -6.98 13.13 -3.80
C ASP A 162 -6.35 11.76 -3.52
N ARG A 163 -5.03 11.63 -3.69
CA ARG A 163 -4.28 10.41 -3.32
C ARG A 163 -4.44 10.08 -1.84
N ARG A 164 -4.35 11.07 -0.95
CA ARG A 164 -4.60 10.87 0.47
C ARG A 164 -6.01 10.34 0.75
N THR A 165 -7.01 10.89 0.07
CA THR A 165 -8.40 10.41 0.17
C THR A 165 -8.51 8.95 -0.27
N ILE A 166 -7.93 8.61 -1.43
CA ILE A 166 -7.92 7.23 -1.94
C ILE A 166 -7.19 6.30 -0.96
N HIS A 167 -6.06 6.74 -0.39
CA HIS A 167 -5.33 5.93 0.59
C HIS A 167 -6.16 5.63 1.84
N VAL A 168 -6.84 6.64 2.40
CA VAL A 168 -7.74 6.44 3.55
C VAL A 168 -8.88 5.48 3.22
N ALA A 169 -9.51 5.64 2.06
CA ALA A 169 -10.55 4.72 1.60
C ALA A 169 -10.01 3.28 1.43
N ALA A 170 -8.79 3.11 0.91
CA ALA A 170 -8.14 1.81 0.79
C ALA A 170 -7.84 1.16 2.15
N VAL A 171 -7.53 1.94 3.19
CA VAL A 171 -7.38 1.42 4.56
C VAL A 171 -8.69 0.80 5.04
N PHE A 172 -9.83 1.47 4.83
CA PHE A 172 -11.14 0.91 5.16
C PHE A 172 -11.43 -0.36 4.34
N ALA A 173 -11.27 -0.29 3.01
CA ALA A 173 -11.64 -1.38 2.11
C ALA A 173 -10.74 -2.62 2.22
N ALA A 174 -9.49 -2.48 2.62
CA ALA A 174 -8.52 -3.57 2.67
C ALA A 174 -8.02 -3.87 4.09
N ASN A 175 -7.41 -2.89 4.78
CA ASN A 175 -6.77 -3.15 6.07
C ASN A 175 -7.79 -3.44 7.18
N PHE A 176 -8.86 -2.64 7.29
CA PHE A 176 -9.90 -2.87 8.29
C PHE A 176 -10.72 -4.12 7.96
N THR A 177 -11.02 -4.36 6.68
CA THR A 177 -11.66 -5.62 6.26
C THR A 177 -10.84 -6.83 6.67
N ASN A 178 -9.51 -6.81 6.45
CA ASN A 178 -8.63 -7.89 6.91
C ASN A 178 -8.68 -8.03 8.43
N HIS A 179 -8.73 -6.92 9.18
CA HIS A 179 -8.83 -6.97 10.63
C HIS A 179 -10.17 -7.58 11.10
N MET A 180 -11.29 -7.28 10.42
CA MET A 180 -12.58 -7.92 10.72
C MET A 180 -12.53 -9.44 10.50
N VAL A 181 -11.84 -9.90 9.44
CA VAL A 181 -11.62 -11.33 9.21
C VAL A 181 -10.78 -11.95 10.33
N PHE A 182 -9.74 -11.27 10.80
CA PHE A 182 -8.91 -11.71 11.94
C PHE A 182 -9.74 -11.81 13.24
N LEU A 183 -10.63 -10.84 13.52
CA LEU A 183 -11.50 -10.90 14.70
C LEU A 183 -12.48 -12.09 14.61
N ALA A 184 -13.06 -12.32 13.43
CA ALA A 184 -13.93 -13.48 13.21
C ALA A 184 -13.18 -14.81 13.40
N GLU A 185 -11.95 -14.91 12.91
CA GLU A 185 -11.08 -16.10 13.14
C GLU A 185 -10.83 -16.31 14.64
N SER A 186 -10.54 -15.24 15.39
CA SER A 186 -10.30 -15.29 16.83
C SER A 186 -11.53 -15.76 17.61
N ILE A 187 -12.73 -15.32 17.24
CA ILE A 187 -14.00 -15.79 17.84
C ILE A 187 -14.19 -17.29 17.59
N MET A 188 -13.99 -17.76 16.35
CA MET A 188 -14.11 -19.17 15.99
C MET A 188 -13.10 -20.03 16.74
N GLN A 189 -11.84 -19.60 16.78
CA GLN A 189 -10.76 -20.31 17.44
C GLN A 189 -11.00 -20.48 18.95
N ARG A 190 -11.58 -19.48 19.60
CA ARG A 190 -11.93 -19.53 21.04
C ARG A 190 -12.87 -20.72 21.37
N GLN A 191 -13.75 -21.09 20.44
CA GLN A 191 -14.68 -22.19 20.59
C GLN A 191 -14.21 -23.50 19.93
N GLY A 192 -12.95 -23.54 19.44
CA GLY A 192 -12.42 -24.71 18.73
C GLY A 192 -13.08 -24.95 17.36
N LEU A 193 -13.76 -23.96 16.79
CA LEU A 193 -14.45 -24.09 15.51
C LEU A 193 -13.52 -23.75 14.33
N PRO A 194 -13.60 -24.51 13.22
CA PRO A 194 -12.73 -24.28 12.07
C PRO A 194 -13.17 -23.04 11.29
N PHE A 195 -12.26 -22.08 11.11
CA PHE A 195 -12.49 -20.83 10.36
C PHE A 195 -12.96 -21.05 8.91
N ASN A 196 -12.61 -22.20 8.31
CA ASN A 196 -13.01 -22.53 6.94
C ASN A 196 -14.53 -22.50 6.68
N ILE A 197 -15.35 -22.64 7.73
CA ILE A 197 -16.81 -22.52 7.64
C ILE A 197 -17.24 -21.13 7.14
N LEU A 198 -16.50 -20.07 7.49
CA LEU A 198 -16.83 -18.70 7.13
C LEU A 198 -16.32 -18.27 5.74
N LYS A 199 -15.36 -18.99 5.15
CA LYS A 199 -14.75 -18.60 3.88
C LYS A 199 -15.76 -18.39 2.74
N PRO A 200 -16.73 -19.29 2.50
CA PRO A 200 -17.72 -19.08 1.43
C PRO A 200 -18.56 -17.81 1.65
N LEU A 201 -18.97 -17.57 2.91
CA LEU A 201 -19.74 -16.39 3.28
C LEU A 201 -18.95 -15.08 3.02
N ILE A 202 -17.66 -15.05 3.40
CA ILE A 202 -16.79 -13.88 3.22
C ILE A 202 -16.64 -13.57 1.73
N ILE A 203 -16.35 -14.59 0.90
CA ILE A 203 -16.18 -14.44 -0.54
C ILE A 203 -17.47 -13.92 -1.18
N GLU A 204 -18.62 -14.53 -0.85
CA GLU A 204 -19.92 -14.15 -1.41
C GLU A 204 -20.30 -12.71 -1.01
N GLN A 205 -20.10 -12.33 0.25
CA GLN A 205 -20.42 -10.99 0.72
C GLN A 205 -19.56 -9.92 0.03
N MET A 206 -18.27 -10.18 -0.19
CA MET A 206 -17.38 -9.26 -0.92
C MET A 206 -17.78 -9.15 -2.39
N ASN A 207 -18.05 -10.28 -3.05
CA ASN A 207 -18.51 -10.28 -4.44
C ASN A 207 -19.82 -9.50 -4.59
N LYS A 208 -20.78 -9.74 -3.71
CA LYS A 208 -22.07 -9.04 -3.70
C LYS A 208 -21.90 -7.54 -3.53
N ALA A 209 -21.06 -7.10 -2.57
CA ALA A 209 -20.79 -5.69 -2.34
C ALA A 209 -20.18 -4.98 -3.56
N LEU A 210 -19.27 -5.68 -4.29
CA LEU A 210 -18.65 -5.16 -5.50
C LEU A 210 -19.60 -5.17 -6.73
N GLN A 211 -20.60 -6.04 -6.76
CA GLN A 211 -21.53 -6.17 -7.89
C GLN A 211 -22.70 -5.20 -7.80
N ILE A 212 -23.33 -5.09 -6.64
CA ILE A 212 -24.57 -4.29 -6.46
C ILE A 212 -24.38 -3.03 -5.61
N GLY A 213 -23.15 -2.80 -5.09
CA GLY A 213 -22.86 -1.69 -4.19
C GLY A 213 -22.94 -2.09 -2.72
N ALA A 214 -22.08 -1.49 -1.90
CA ALA A 214 -21.93 -1.87 -0.49
C ALA A 214 -23.18 -1.57 0.35
N CYS A 215 -23.89 -0.49 0.05
CA CYS A 215 -25.13 -0.12 0.75
C CYS A 215 -26.23 -1.17 0.52
N GLU A 216 -26.50 -1.53 -0.73
CA GLU A 216 -27.54 -2.53 -1.05
C GLU A 216 -27.14 -3.95 -0.64
N ALA A 217 -25.85 -4.23 -0.58
CA ALA A 217 -25.33 -5.54 -0.14
C ALA A 217 -25.42 -5.73 1.39
N GLN A 218 -25.65 -4.65 2.15
CA GLN A 218 -25.66 -4.71 3.62
C GLN A 218 -26.80 -5.58 4.15
N THR A 219 -26.47 -6.53 5.02
CA THR A 219 -27.40 -7.46 5.67
C THR A 219 -27.06 -7.60 7.15
N GLY A 220 -27.82 -8.36 7.90
CA GLY A 220 -27.56 -8.65 9.31
C GLY A 220 -28.54 -7.98 10.27
N PRO A 221 -28.38 -8.19 11.60
CA PRO A 221 -29.31 -7.64 12.60
C PRO A 221 -29.29 -6.10 12.65
N ALA A 222 -28.13 -5.46 12.51
CA ALA A 222 -28.00 -4.01 12.50
C ALA A 222 -28.78 -3.36 11.34
N SER A 223 -28.71 -3.93 10.13
CA SER A 223 -29.46 -3.40 8.97
C SER A 223 -30.99 -3.52 9.12
N ARG A 224 -31.47 -4.37 10.01
CA ARG A 224 -32.89 -4.55 10.30
C ARG A 224 -33.31 -3.92 11.62
N ASN A 225 -32.40 -3.22 12.29
CA ASN A 225 -32.61 -2.63 13.61
C ASN A 225 -33.08 -3.67 14.66
N ASP A 226 -32.57 -4.90 14.62
CA ASP A 226 -32.90 -5.99 15.55
C ASP A 226 -32.09 -5.85 16.83
N ILE A 227 -32.55 -4.94 17.72
CA ILE A 227 -31.86 -4.59 18.96
C ILE A 227 -31.64 -5.81 19.87
N ASN A 228 -32.64 -6.69 20.00
CA ASN A 228 -32.52 -7.86 20.86
C ASN A 228 -31.36 -8.77 20.44
N THR A 229 -31.21 -9.00 19.13
CA THR A 229 -30.09 -9.80 18.60
C THR A 229 -28.75 -9.10 18.81
N LEU A 230 -28.70 -7.76 18.65
CA LEU A 230 -27.48 -6.97 18.87
C LEU A 230 -27.03 -7.02 20.33
N GLU A 231 -27.95 -6.87 21.28
CA GLU A 231 -27.66 -6.99 22.73
C GLU A 231 -27.15 -8.37 23.10
N ASN A 232 -27.81 -9.44 22.63
CA ASN A 232 -27.36 -10.81 22.86
C ASN A 232 -25.95 -11.07 22.32
N HIS A 233 -25.61 -10.52 21.13
CA HIS A 233 -24.25 -10.64 20.58
C HIS A 233 -23.24 -9.84 21.39
N HIS A 234 -23.60 -8.63 21.85
CA HIS A 234 -22.73 -7.80 22.68
C HIS A 234 -22.42 -8.52 24.01
N ASP A 235 -23.45 -9.09 24.68
CA ASP A 235 -23.29 -9.87 25.90
C ASP A 235 -22.42 -11.11 25.69
N TYR A 236 -22.61 -11.82 24.57
CA TYR A 236 -21.74 -12.96 24.20
C TYR A 236 -20.26 -12.54 24.06
N LEU A 237 -19.98 -11.32 23.60
CA LEU A 237 -18.65 -10.79 23.42
C LEU A 237 -18.04 -10.16 24.68
N SER A 238 -18.77 -10.09 25.79
CA SER A 238 -18.36 -9.44 27.06
C SER A 238 -17.07 -9.98 27.67
N TYR A 239 -16.61 -11.16 27.24
CA TYR A 239 -15.29 -11.72 27.61
C TYR A 239 -14.10 -10.89 27.08
N ASN A 240 -14.33 -9.99 26.12
CA ASN A 240 -13.33 -9.08 25.55
C ASN A 240 -13.99 -7.72 25.27
N GLU A 241 -13.78 -6.76 26.17
CA GLU A 241 -14.37 -5.43 26.10
C GLU A 241 -14.08 -4.69 24.82
N GLN A 242 -12.83 -4.80 24.27
CA GLN A 242 -12.47 -4.16 22.99
C GLN A 242 -13.28 -4.75 21.83
N LEU A 243 -13.45 -6.05 21.79
CA LEU A 243 -14.22 -6.73 20.74
C LEU A 243 -15.70 -6.37 20.81
N ALA A 244 -16.28 -6.33 22.01
CA ALA A 244 -17.65 -5.91 22.24
C ALA A 244 -17.86 -4.45 21.82
N GLU A 245 -16.90 -3.57 22.11
CA GLU A 245 -16.98 -2.16 21.71
C GLU A 245 -16.86 -1.97 20.19
N ILE A 246 -15.96 -2.68 19.52
CA ILE A 246 -15.88 -2.68 18.04
C ILE A 246 -17.22 -3.13 17.45
N TYR A 247 -17.81 -4.21 17.96
CA TYR A 247 -19.12 -4.71 17.54
C TYR A 247 -20.20 -3.64 17.69
N ARG A 248 -20.25 -2.98 18.85
CA ARG A 248 -21.22 -1.92 19.14
C ARG A 248 -21.08 -0.73 18.20
N ILE A 249 -19.84 -0.21 18.01
CA ILE A 249 -19.58 0.94 17.15
C ILE A 249 -20.00 0.66 15.69
N ILE A 250 -19.59 -0.48 15.15
CA ILE A 250 -19.91 -0.82 13.76
C ILE A 250 -21.41 -1.07 13.60
N SER A 251 -22.06 -1.73 14.56
CA SER A 251 -23.51 -1.95 14.52
C SER A 251 -24.29 -0.66 14.54
N GLN A 252 -23.88 0.31 15.38
CA GLN A 252 -24.50 1.62 15.43
C GLN A 252 -24.32 2.41 14.12
N ASP A 253 -23.10 2.39 13.55
CA ASP A 253 -22.81 3.06 12.27
C ASP A 253 -23.67 2.50 11.12
N ILE A 254 -23.89 1.18 11.11
CA ILE A 254 -24.78 0.53 10.13
C ILE A 254 -26.23 0.98 10.32
N ILE A 255 -26.73 1.08 11.56
CA ILE A 255 -28.08 1.56 11.85
C ILE A 255 -28.26 3.00 11.38
N ASP A 256 -27.30 3.87 11.71
CA ASP A 256 -27.33 5.29 11.38
C ASP A 256 -27.18 5.52 9.86
N GLY A 257 -26.34 4.75 9.19
CA GLY A 257 -26.11 4.82 7.74
C GLY A 257 -27.31 4.36 6.89
N GLN A 258 -28.24 3.63 7.45
CA GLN A 258 -29.50 3.24 6.76
C GLN A 258 -30.57 4.37 6.79
N GLN A 259 -30.29 5.46 7.49
CA GLN A 259 -31.23 6.60 7.58
C GLN A 259 -30.98 7.67 6.49
N PHE A 260 -30.02 7.43 5.59
CA PHE A 260 -29.69 8.26 4.41
C PHE A 260 -30.01 7.48 3.10
#